data_be1499b072cafa7e725ebc8965214b4e
#
_entry.id   be1499b072cafa7e725ebc8965214b4e
#
_cell.length_a   1.000
_cell.length_b   1.000
_cell.length_c   1.000
_cell.angle_alpha   90.00
_cell.angle_beta   90.00
_cell.angle_gamma   90.00
#
_symmetry.space_group_name_H-M   'P 1'
#
loop_
_entity.id
_entity.type
_entity.pdbx_description
1 polymer ?
#
loop_
_entity_poly.entity_id
_entity_poly.type
_entity_poly.pdbx_seq_one_letter_code
_entity_poly.pdbx_strand_id
1 'polypeptide(L)'
;MINLGIAFGAGIYEARVVVPQWTDMPPRDWPNTGLMFWVYVTTVPLTLLTLANLIAAWLDRSITRKWWRGAAAIVLLERLETFSYFIPAMVSLTTSELPDQEVNARLSQWLFFNRGRPILTLTGWLMALKALSLPASTAPDVP
;
A
#
# COMPACT_ATOMS: atom_id res chain seq x y z
N MET A 1 -2.47 12.16 -1.07
CA MET A 1 -2.65 12.23 0.40
C MET A 1 -3.91 11.50 0.86
N ILE A 2 -5.10 11.91 0.45
CA ILE A 2 -6.37 11.28 0.85
C ILE A 2 -6.35 9.77 0.58
N ASN A 3 -5.95 9.34 -0.63
CA ASN A 3 -5.87 7.92 -0.98
C ASN A 3 -4.92 7.10 -0.09
N LEU A 4 -3.82 7.68 0.40
CA LEU A 4 -2.94 6.99 1.35
C LEU A 4 -3.62 6.79 2.69
N GLY A 5 -4.37 7.79 3.18
CA GLY A 5 -5.16 7.66 4.40
C GLY A 5 -6.27 6.60 4.26
N ILE A 6 -6.97 6.57 3.12
CA ILE A 6 -7.99 5.55 2.81
C ILE A 6 -7.34 4.17 2.76
N ALA A 7 -6.23 4.00 2.04
CA ALA A 7 -5.52 2.73 1.92
C ALA A 7 -5.00 2.24 3.28
N PHE A 8 -4.49 3.13 4.12
CA PHE A 8 -4.04 2.82 5.48
C PHE A 8 -5.21 2.35 6.37
N GLY A 9 -6.30 3.11 6.41
CA GLY A 9 -7.49 2.75 7.20
C GLY A 9 -8.12 1.43 6.74
N ALA A 10 -8.27 1.26 5.42
CA ALA A 10 -8.79 0.03 4.84
C ALA A 10 -7.87 -1.18 5.14
N GLY A 11 -6.55 -1.00 5.05
CA GLY A 11 -5.58 -2.06 5.37
C GLY A 11 -5.63 -2.49 6.83
N ILE A 12 -5.79 -1.56 7.77
CA ILE A 12 -6.00 -1.89 9.18
C ILE A 12 -7.32 -2.64 9.39
N TYR A 13 -8.41 -2.16 8.78
CA TYR A 13 -9.71 -2.83 8.87
C TYR A 13 -9.64 -4.26 8.32
N GLU A 14 -9.04 -4.43 7.14
CA GLU A 14 -8.83 -5.75 6.56
C GLU A 14 -8.04 -6.65 7.51
N ALA A 15 -6.88 -6.21 7.98
CA ALA A 15 -5.99 -7.02 8.83
C ALA A 15 -6.60 -7.36 10.20
N ARG A 16 -7.48 -6.52 10.74
CA ARG A 16 -8.05 -6.68 12.09
C ARG A 16 -9.45 -7.27 12.13
N VAL A 17 -10.22 -7.09 11.07
CA VAL A 17 -11.64 -7.47 11.04
C VAL A 17 -11.90 -8.52 9.98
N VAL A 18 -11.45 -8.29 8.74
CA VAL A 18 -11.81 -9.15 7.60
C VAL A 18 -10.98 -10.43 7.58
N VAL A 19 -9.66 -10.30 7.63
CA VAL A 19 -8.74 -11.45 7.55
C VAL A 19 -8.96 -12.49 8.68
N PRO A 20 -9.19 -12.11 9.94
CA PRO A 20 -9.52 -13.11 10.97
C PRO A 20 -10.76 -13.94 10.67
N GLN A 21 -11.77 -13.35 10.02
CA GLN A 21 -12.99 -14.09 9.61
C GLN A 21 -12.70 -15.10 8.48
N TRP A 22 -11.71 -14.82 7.65
CA TRP A 22 -11.34 -15.70 6.54
C TRP A 22 -10.49 -16.89 7.00
N THR A 23 -9.68 -16.73 8.06
CA THR A 23 -8.79 -17.81 8.53
C THR A 23 -9.51 -19.02 9.09
N ASP A 24 -10.80 -18.91 9.37
CA ASP A 24 -11.64 -20.03 9.82
C ASP A 24 -12.13 -20.92 8.67
N MET A 25 -11.84 -20.55 7.41
CA MET A 25 -12.24 -21.30 6.22
C MET A 25 -11.07 -21.46 5.24
N PRO A 26 -11.08 -22.49 4.38
CA PRO A 26 -10.06 -22.66 3.35
C PRO A 26 -9.98 -21.45 2.42
N PRO A 27 -8.79 -21.01 1.96
CA PRO A 27 -8.65 -19.84 1.10
C PRO A 27 -9.47 -19.86 -0.19
N ARG A 28 -9.71 -21.05 -0.75
CA ARG A 28 -10.57 -21.22 -1.94
C ARG A 28 -12.03 -20.83 -1.71
N ASP A 29 -12.47 -20.85 -0.45
CA ASP A 29 -13.85 -20.53 -0.05
C ASP A 29 -13.98 -19.08 0.42
N TRP A 30 -12.89 -18.30 0.38
CA TRP A 30 -12.90 -16.91 0.80
C TRP A 30 -13.84 -16.08 -0.08
N PRO A 31 -14.69 -15.25 0.55
CA PRO A 31 -15.61 -14.42 -0.20
C PRO A 31 -14.85 -13.38 -1.02
N ASN A 32 -15.20 -13.26 -2.29
CA ASN A 32 -14.64 -12.24 -3.20
C ASN A 32 -15.19 -10.84 -2.90
N THR A 33 -15.55 -10.60 -1.63
CA THR A 33 -16.05 -9.31 -1.16
C THR A 33 -14.88 -8.34 -0.98
N GLY A 34 -15.01 -7.17 -1.55
CA GLY A 34 -13.99 -6.12 -1.43
C GLY A 34 -12.98 -6.08 -2.58
N LEU A 35 -12.92 -7.06 -3.49
CA LEU A 35 -11.99 -7.01 -4.63
C LEU A 35 -12.16 -5.72 -5.44
N MET A 36 -13.39 -5.33 -5.74
CA MET A 36 -13.68 -4.11 -6.50
C MET A 36 -13.23 -2.86 -5.75
N PHE A 37 -13.42 -2.83 -4.42
CA PHE A 37 -12.89 -1.75 -3.58
C PHE A 37 -11.36 -1.68 -3.67
N TRP A 38 -10.68 -2.82 -3.49
CA TRP A 38 -9.22 -2.87 -3.55
C TRP A 38 -8.68 -2.47 -4.91
N VAL A 39 -9.32 -2.89 -6.00
CA VAL A 39 -8.91 -2.52 -7.36
C VAL A 39 -9.17 -1.05 -7.64
N TYR A 40 -10.42 -0.60 -7.50
CA TYR A 40 -10.82 0.71 -8.00
C TYR A 40 -10.63 1.86 -7.01
N VAL A 41 -10.64 1.61 -5.71
CA VAL A 41 -10.50 2.65 -4.71
C VAL A 41 -9.06 2.79 -4.21
N THR A 42 -8.30 1.69 -4.18
CA THR A 42 -6.93 1.72 -3.67
C THR A 42 -5.88 1.41 -4.74
N THR A 43 -5.87 0.21 -5.32
CA THR A 43 -4.74 -0.24 -6.16
C THR A 43 -4.53 0.63 -7.38
N VAL A 44 -5.56 0.83 -8.21
CA VAL A 44 -5.44 1.62 -9.45
C VAL A 44 -5.16 3.10 -9.13
N PRO A 45 -5.98 3.80 -8.32
CA PRO A 45 -5.74 5.21 -8.03
C PRO A 45 -4.39 5.44 -7.33
N LEU A 46 -4.02 4.60 -6.37
CA LEU A 46 -2.78 4.75 -5.64
C LEU A 46 -1.56 4.50 -6.54
N THR A 47 -1.63 3.55 -7.46
CA THR A 47 -0.55 3.29 -8.44
C THR A 47 -0.37 4.48 -9.37
N LEU A 48 -1.45 5.00 -9.95
CA LEU A 48 -1.39 6.17 -10.82
C LEU A 48 -0.85 7.40 -10.09
N LEU A 49 -1.34 7.65 -8.86
CA LEU A 49 -0.86 8.74 -8.02
C LEU A 49 0.61 8.56 -7.61
N THR A 50 1.06 7.34 -7.37
CA THR A 50 2.47 7.04 -7.06
C THR A 50 3.37 7.40 -8.23
N LEU A 51 3.01 7.00 -9.44
CA LEU A 51 3.76 7.35 -10.65
C LEU A 51 3.80 8.86 -10.88
N ALA A 52 2.65 9.53 -10.76
CA ALA A 52 2.58 10.99 -10.87
C ALA A 52 3.43 11.70 -9.80
N ASN A 53 3.39 11.23 -8.55
CA ASN A 53 4.19 11.78 -7.46
C ASN A 53 5.69 11.51 -7.62
N LEU A 54 6.09 10.36 -8.18
CA LEU A 54 7.49 10.09 -8.49
C LEU A 54 8.03 11.13 -9.47
N ILE A 55 7.29 11.39 -10.56
CA ILE A 55 7.68 12.40 -11.56
C ILE A 55 7.74 13.77 -10.89
N ALA A 56 6.70 14.17 -10.16
CA ALA A 56 6.64 15.47 -9.49
C ALA A 56 7.77 15.65 -8.46
N ALA A 57 8.04 14.63 -7.63
CA ALA A 57 9.09 14.67 -6.63
C ALA A 57 10.50 14.69 -7.23
N TRP A 58 10.66 14.12 -8.44
CA TRP A 58 11.94 14.18 -9.16
C TRP A 58 12.19 15.58 -9.72
N LEU A 59 11.16 16.24 -10.23
CA LEU A 59 11.22 17.59 -10.79
C LEU A 59 11.26 18.68 -9.71
N ASP A 60 10.82 18.34 -8.48
CA ASP A 60 10.77 19.29 -7.36
C ASP A 60 12.18 19.76 -6.95
N ARG A 61 12.38 21.07 -6.89
CA ARG A 61 13.62 21.74 -6.44
C ARG A 61 13.46 22.42 -5.09
N SER A 62 12.29 22.30 -4.45
CA SER A 62 11.99 22.93 -3.16
C SER A 62 12.79 22.33 -2.01
N ILE A 63 12.79 23.01 -0.85
CA ILE A 63 13.38 22.51 0.39
C ILE A 63 12.69 21.23 0.89
N THR A 64 11.44 21.01 0.48
CA THR A 64 10.63 19.85 0.88
C THR A 64 10.88 18.61 0.03
N ARG A 65 11.66 18.72 -1.06
CA ARG A 65 11.92 17.63 -2.04
C ARG A 65 12.34 16.30 -1.41
N LYS A 66 13.14 16.34 -0.31
CA LYS A 66 13.59 15.12 0.36
C LYS A 66 12.44 14.32 0.97
N TRP A 67 11.44 15.02 1.52
CA TRP A 67 10.27 14.40 2.10
C TRP A 67 9.33 13.85 1.03
N TRP A 68 9.14 14.58 -0.07
CA TRP A 68 8.38 14.11 -1.22
C TRP A 68 9.00 12.88 -1.87
N ARG A 69 10.33 12.90 -2.09
CA ARG A 69 11.06 11.75 -2.64
C ARG A 69 11.01 10.54 -1.72
N GLY A 70 11.18 10.73 -0.42
CA GLY A 70 11.06 9.66 0.55
C GLY A 70 9.66 9.06 0.59
N ALA A 71 8.61 9.90 0.62
CA ALA A 71 7.23 9.44 0.54
C ALA A 71 6.96 8.65 -0.74
N ALA A 72 7.36 9.18 -1.90
CA ALA A 72 7.18 8.51 -3.18
C ALA A 72 7.92 7.17 -3.26
N ALA A 73 9.16 7.10 -2.75
CA ALA A 73 9.95 5.87 -2.73
C ALA A 73 9.32 4.79 -1.84
N ILE A 74 8.85 5.14 -0.64
CA ILE A 74 8.19 4.19 0.27
C ILE A 74 6.87 3.68 -0.32
N VAL A 75 6.06 4.56 -0.91
CA VAL A 75 4.81 4.13 -1.54
C VAL A 75 5.08 3.29 -2.79
N LEU A 76 6.14 3.59 -3.55
CA LEU A 76 6.58 2.75 -4.66
C LEU A 76 6.98 1.35 -4.17
N LEU A 77 7.76 1.26 -3.09
CA LEU A 77 8.14 -0.02 -2.50
C LEU A 77 6.89 -0.85 -2.13
N GLU A 78 5.92 -0.24 -1.47
CA GLU A 78 4.66 -0.89 -1.11
C GLU A 78 3.87 -1.34 -2.36
N ARG A 79 3.92 -0.57 -3.47
CA ARG A 79 3.33 -0.99 -4.75
C ARG A 79 4.07 -2.17 -5.36
N LEU A 80 5.39 -2.16 -5.34
CA LEU A 80 6.20 -3.28 -5.82
C LEU A 80 5.89 -4.57 -5.05
N GLU A 81 5.81 -4.51 -3.73
CA GLU A 81 5.40 -5.66 -2.90
C GLU A 81 3.97 -6.13 -3.26
N THR A 82 3.05 -5.19 -3.47
CA THR A 82 1.67 -5.52 -3.85
C THR A 82 1.61 -6.33 -5.14
N PHE A 83 2.31 -5.90 -6.18
CA PHE A 83 2.27 -6.56 -7.49
C PHE A 83 3.16 -7.80 -7.59
N SER A 84 4.31 -7.80 -6.91
CA SER A 84 5.26 -8.92 -7.00
C SER A 84 4.96 -10.07 -6.02
N TYR A 85 4.30 -9.78 -4.91
CA TYR A 85 4.05 -10.77 -3.87
C TYR A 85 2.57 -10.90 -3.50
N PHE A 86 1.90 -9.82 -3.05
CA PHE A 86 0.57 -9.94 -2.45
C PHE A 86 -0.50 -10.41 -3.42
N ILE A 87 -0.56 -9.85 -4.63
CA ILE A 87 -1.53 -10.26 -5.64
C ILE A 87 -1.26 -11.69 -6.12
N PRO A 88 -0.04 -12.08 -6.55
CA PRO A 88 0.25 -13.46 -6.95
C PRO A 88 0.01 -14.48 -5.84
N ALA A 89 0.40 -14.16 -4.60
CA ALA A 89 0.18 -15.06 -3.46
C ALA A 89 -1.30 -15.26 -3.17
N MET A 90 -2.10 -14.19 -3.22
CA MET A 90 -3.56 -14.28 -3.02
C MET A 90 -4.21 -15.11 -4.11
N VAL A 91 -3.87 -14.88 -5.39
CA VAL A 91 -4.37 -15.68 -6.51
C VAL A 91 -3.98 -17.14 -6.32
N SER A 92 -2.72 -17.44 -5.98
CA SER A 92 -2.27 -18.80 -5.73
C SER A 92 -3.03 -19.47 -4.59
N LEU A 93 -3.27 -18.77 -3.47
CA LEU A 93 -4.02 -19.32 -2.32
C LEU A 93 -5.48 -19.64 -2.66
N THR A 94 -6.12 -18.82 -3.52
CA THR A 94 -7.54 -18.96 -3.82
C THR A 94 -7.83 -19.91 -5.00
N THR A 95 -6.86 -20.13 -5.89
CA THR A 95 -7.07 -20.92 -7.12
C THR A 95 -6.33 -22.26 -7.14
N SER A 96 -5.39 -22.51 -6.23
CA SER A 96 -4.57 -23.70 -6.26
C SER A 96 -5.23 -24.89 -5.54
N GLU A 97 -5.07 -26.08 -6.12
CA GLU A 97 -5.38 -27.38 -5.48
C GLU A 97 -4.14 -27.92 -4.70
N LEU A 98 -3.52 -27.05 -3.91
CA LEU A 98 -2.34 -27.43 -3.13
C LEU A 98 -2.72 -28.29 -1.92
N PRO A 99 -1.83 -29.17 -1.43
CA PRO A 99 -2.03 -29.88 -0.17
C PRO A 99 -2.21 -28.88 1.00
N ASP A 100 -3.07 -29.21 1.95
CA ASP A 100 -3.42 -28.34 3.09
C ASP A 100 -2.21 -27.82 3.86
N GLN A 101 -1.16 -28.65 4.01
CA GLN A 101 0.07 -28.25 4.69
C GLN A 101 0.79 -27.10 3.96
N GLU A 102 0.83 -27.15 2.63
CA GLU A 102 1.46 -26.11 1.82
C GLU A 102 0.62 -24.82 1.81
N VAL A 103 -0.71 -24.96 1.72
CA VAL A 103 -1.66 -23.85 1.83
C VAL A 103 -1.47 -23.13 3.16
N ASN A 104 -1.42 -23.86 4.28
CA ASN A 104 -1.25 -23.28 5.60
C ASN A 104 0.10 -22.56 5.77
N ALA A 105 1.18 -23.08 5.20
CA ALA A 105 2.49 -22.43 5.23
C ALA A 105 2.48 -21.11 4.45
N ARG A 106 1.93 -21.13 3.24
CA ARG A 106 1.81 -19.92 2.39
C ARG A 106 0.88 -18.89 3.00
N LEU A 107 -0.24 -19.31 3.57
CA LEU A 107 -1.18 -18.45 4.28
C LEU A 107 -0.52 -17.77 5.47
N SER A 108 0.22 -18.52 6.29
CA SER A 108 0.93 -17.98 7.44
C SER A 108 1.96 -16.91 7.03
N GLN A 109 2.69 -17.17 5.95
CA GLN A 109 3.64 -16.22 5.38
C GLN A 109 2.94 -14.95 4.85
N TRP A 110 1.86 -15.13 4.11
CA TRP A 110 1.06 -14.00 3.60
C TRP A 110 0.51 -13.13 4.74
N LEU A 111 -0.05 -13.76 5.78
CA LEU A 111 -0.55 -13.07 6.97
C LEU A 111 0.54 -12.27 7.70
N PHE A 112 1.74 -12.85 7.82
CA PHE A 112 2.88 -12.18 8.44
C PHE A 112 3.25 -10.90 7.70
N PHE A 113 3.43 -10.96 6.39
CA PHE A 113 3.78 -9.79 5.58
C PHE A 113 2.63 -8.78 5.50
N ASN A 114 1.38 -9.24 5.40
CA ASN A 114 0.21 -8.36 5.36
C ASN A 114 0.05 -7.51 6.63
N ARG A 115 0.49 -8.00 7.79
CA ARG A 115 0.52 -7.21 9.04
C ARG A 115 1.54 -6.06 9.01
N GLY A 116 2.63 -6.23 8.29
CA GLY A 116 3.68 -5.20 8.14
C GLY A 116 3.34 -4.10 7.12
N ARG A 117 2.53 -4.42 6.14
CA ARG A 117 2.20 -3.56 5.01
C ARG A 117 1.61 -2.18 5.41
N PRO A 118 0.71 -2.06 6.41
CA PRO A 118 0.20 -0.77 6.85
C PRO A 118 1.29 0.18 7.37
N ILE A 119 2.42 -0.35 7.84
CA ILE A 119 3.55 0.46 8.32
C ILE A 119 4.16 1.26 7.17
N LEU A 120 4.35 0.64 5.99
CA LEU A 120 4.86 1.32 4.80
C LEU A 120 3.90 2.42 4.35
N THR A 121 2.60 2.11 4.28
CA THR A 121 1.57 3.08 3.89
C THR A 121 1.52 4.25 4.86
N LEU A 122 1.56 4.00 6.18
CA LEU A 122 1.58 5.03 7.21
C LEU A 122 2.84 5.90 7.09
N THR A 123 4.01 5.28 6.94
CA THR A 123 5.27 6.01 6.82
C THR A 123 5.28 6.92 5.61
N GLY A 124 4.87 6.42 4.45
CA GLY A 124 4.73 7.21 3.24
C GLY A 124 3.76 8.38 3.41
N TRP A 125 2.63 8.13 4.07
CA TRP A 125 1.63 9.15 4.37
C TRP A 125 2.16 10.24 5.30
N LEU A 126 2.81 9.86 6.40
CA LEU A 126 3.41 10.81 7.35
C LEU A 126 4.52 11.66 6.73
N MET A 127 5.37 11.06 5.89
CA MET A 127 6.40 11.80 5.15
C MET A 127 5.78 12.82 4.18
N ALA A 128 4.72 12.44 3.50
CA ALA A 128 4.02 13.34 2.61
C ALA A 128 3.28 14.47 3.37
N LEU A 129 2.69 14.18 4.54
CA LEU A 129 2.14 15.21 5.46
C LEU A 129 3.23 16.16 5.94
N LYS A 130 4.40 15.63 6.29
CA LYS A 130 5.55 16.46 6.67
C LYS A 130 6.00 17.38 5.55
N ALA A 131 6.04 16.89 4.32
CA ALA A 131 6.35 17.73 3.16
C ALA A 131 5.37 18.91 3.00
N LEU A 132 4.07 18.67 3.22
CA LEU A 132 3.05 19.73 3.15
C LEU A 132 3.09 20.70 4.33
N SER A 133 3.53 20.27 5.51
CA SER A 133 3.57 21.11 6.72
C SER A 133 4.74 22.10 6.74
N LEU A 134 5.74 21.91 5.87
CA LEU A 134 6.88 22.81 5.79
C LEU A 134 6.51 24.04 4.94
N PRO A 135 6.93 25.26 5.35
CA PRO A 135 6.64 26.46 4.59
C PRO A 135 7.25 26.37 3.18
N ALA A 136 6.50 26.80 2.19
CA ALA A 136 7.07 27.02 0.86
C ALA A 136 8.17 28.07 1.01
N SER A 137 9.40 27.73 0.63
CA SER A 137 10.47 28.73 0.57
C SER A 137 10.06 29.78 -0.46
N THR A 138 9.67 30.95 0.00
CA THR A 138 9.63 32.13 -0.88
C THR A 138 11.07 32.33 -1.35
N ALA A 139 11.30 32.18 -2.65
CA ALA A 139 12.57 32.58 -3.23
C ALA A 139 12.80 34.04 -2.78
N PRO A 140 13.99 34.42 -2.28
CA PRO A 140 14.25 35.83 -2.03
C PRO A 140 14.02 36.57 -3.34
N ASP A 141 13.18 37.64 -3.26
CA ASP A 141 13.00 38.56 -4.38
C ASP A 141 14.40 39.01 -4.78
N VAL A 142 14.87 38.55 -5.93
CA VAL A 142 16.12 39.03 -6.50
C VAL A 142 15.81 40.48 -7.00
N PRO A 143 16.47 41.50 -6.47
CA PRO A 143 16.26 42.85 -6.89
C PRO A 143 16.62 43.10 -8.34
#